data_8a7cfb163893102cd3a9a747a7658f97
#
_entry.id   8a7cfb163893102cd3a9a747a7658f97
#
_cell.length_a   1.000
_cell.length_b   1.000
_cell.length_c   1.000
_cell.angle_alpha   90.00
_cell.angle_beta   90.00
_cell.angle_gamma   90.00
#
_symmetry.space_group_name_H-M   'P 1'
#
loop_
_entity.id
_entity.type
_entity.pdbx_description
1 polymer ?
#
loop_
_entity_poly.entity_id
_entity_poly.type
_entity_poly.pdbx_seq_one_letter_code
_entity_poly.pdbx_strand_id
1 'polypeptide(L)'
;TKTITVTGNNTTDAEMYYKLTLVVDSNTFKTDDPLQYELVSTNTSTNGEIIPNITKKDITGTSIELGKGHFVKANNAKHTYELKIYYPKKATSQNANQGAAFSAHVEITSAKAPIANTLAKAILAKNEVKTPITTPGREVSAHVLNDVESATASVDSKYQAYYFTYGTGWEANGTKFNLTGAAVTSDTYANSYSSLVGKYLVSDFISDTCSSTAGTMKTTTNLNNVFYVVSATQNSFTYKSLDSNKNITEALLASAEDDYGTSYYFRGAVKNNYVEFANKCWRIVRVGGDGSVKLILHNDNIAGVVNPCDSSNNNGGAAFARYSGTSYWSAFNTNSSNNAYVGFKYGTVGASDYANTHANINKSTILTNLETWYNNNLKTYESVIDDTVWCNDKTNVTDTTYNPGNHSRVNGLGYGSNLTYYGATKRLVSTSNSAGGTGPSLKCNGELSKITSKVGLITADELAYAGYAYGRWNKTTYLQENATYSEWWSLSPDFYMGSQALVWRVYGKVGIIGSSDAVCTDAVRPSISLKPSTNATGEGTSDKPYKVI
;
A
#
# COMPACT_ATOMS: atom_id res chain seq x y z
N THR A 1 -29.41 -30.76 24.43
CA THR A 1 -28.02 -30.48 24.86
C THR A 1 -27.07 -31.37 24.11
N LYS A 2 -25.97 -30.81 23.63
CA LYS A 2 -24.87 -31.52 22.96
C LYS A 2 -23.56 -31.16 23.64
N THR A 3 -22.78 -32.16 24.08
CA THR A 3 -21.42 -31.96 24.60
C THR A 3 -20.43 -31.98 23.44
N ILE A 4 -19.53 -31.01 23.41
CA ILE A 4 -18.48 -30.83 22.40
C ILE A 4 -17.15 -30.82 23.14
N THR A 5 -16.21 -31.67 22.74
CA THR A 5 -14.85 -31.69 23.29
C THR A 5 -13.85 -31.35 22.18
N VAL A 6 -13.11 -30.28 22.36
CA VAL A 6 -11.98 -29.90 21.50
C VAL A 6 -10.72 -30.42 22.16
N THR A 7 -9.94 -31.20 21.44
CA THR A 7 -8.65 -31.71 21.93
C THR A 7 -7.51 -31.08 21.14
N GLY A 8 -6.54 -30.51 21.82
CA GLY A 8 -5.36 -29.88 21.21
C GLY A 8 -4.07 -30.58 21.65
N ASN A 9 -3.19 -30.86 20.69
CA ASN A 9 -1.81 -31.26 20.89
C ASN A 9 -0.89 -30.13 20.43
N ASN A 10 -0.57 -29.22 21.35
CA ASN A 10 0.33 -28.13 21.04
C ASN A 10 1.73 -28.41 21.61
N THR A 11 2.65 -28.82 20.75
CA THR A 11 4.04 -29.13 21.13
C THR A 11 4.98 -27.93 20.99
N THR A 12 4.46 -26.77 20.57
CA THR A 12 5.22 -25.53 20.33
C THR A 12 4.96 -24.51 21.43
N ASP A 13 5.81 -23.48 21.52
CA ASP A 13 5.61 -22.36 22.43
C ASP A 13 4.57 -21.34 21.90
N ALA A 14 4.13 -21.47 20.65
CA ALA A 14 3.06 -20.67 20.07
C ALA A 14 1.68 -21.20 20.53
N GLU A 15 0.72 -20.31 20.73
CA GLU A 15 -0.66 -20.68 21.05
C GLU A 15 -1.38 -21.24 19.85
N MET A 16 -2.13 -22.33 20.05
CA MET A 16 -2.91 -22.99 18.98
C MET A 16 -4.38 -22.62 19.12
N TYR A 17 -4.87 -21.80 18.21
CA TYR A 17 -6.24 -21.29 18.22
C TYR A 17 -7.20 -22.19 17.43
N TYR A 18 -8.44 -22.28 17.92
CA TYR A 18 -9.56 -22.92 17.23
C TYR A 18 -10.81 -22.06 17.32
N LYS A 19 -11.73 -22.31 16.42
CA LYS A 19 -13.04 -21.66 16.33
C LYS A 19 -14.13 -22.73 16.33
N LEU A 20 -15.20 -22.50 17.09
CA LEU A 20 -16.44 -23.25 17.03
C LEU A 20 -17.48 -22.47 16.24
N THR A 21 -18.14 -23.14 15.28
CA THR A 21 -19.22 -22.58 14.48
C THR A 21 -20.41 -23.52 14.52
N LEU A 22 -21.59 -23.02 14.87
CA LEU A 22 -22.85 -23.74 14.69
C LEU A 22 -23.31 -23.54 13.25
N VAL A 23 -23.32 -24.61 12.46
CA VAL A 23 -23.80 -24.63 11.08
C VAL A 23 -25.22 -25.19 11.10
N VAL A 24 -26.17 -24.40 10.62
CA VAL A 24 -27.59 -24.76 10.56
C VAL A 24 -27.85 -25.41 9.20
N ASP A 25 -28.09 -26.71 9.20
CA ASP A 25 -28.36 -27.49 7.99
C ASP A 25 -29.81 -27.28 7.51
N SER A 26 -30.74 -27.18 8.46
CA SER A 26 -32.16 -26.93 8.19
C SER A 26 -32.80 -26.26 9.39
N ASN A 27 -33.62 -25.25 9.15
CA ASN A 27 -34.44 -24.58 10.17
C ASN A 27 -35.75 -24.11 9.54
N THR A 28 -36.85 -24.71 9.95
CA THR A 28 -38.22 -24.35 9.48
C THR A 28 -39.02 -23.57 10.50
N PHE A 29 -38.39 -23.20 11.64
CA PHE A 29 -39.02 -22.30 12.63
C PHE A 29 -39.18 -20.89 12.05
N LYS A 30 -40.28 -20.22 12.42
CA LYS A 30 -40.56 -18.85 11.99
C LYS A 30 -39.55 -17.87 12.57
N THR A 31 -39.20 -16.85 11.79
CA THR A 31 -38.19 -15.85 12.16
C THR A 31 -38.67 -14.91 13.29
N ASP A 32 -39.98 -14.77 13.49
CA ASP A 32 -40.59 -14.01 14.58
C ASP A 32 -40.75 -14.84 15.87
N ASP A 33 -40.51 -16.15 15.79
CA ASP A 33 -40.50 -17.08 16.90
C ASP A 33 -39.34 -18.10 16.78
N PRO A 34 -38.10 -17.63 16.84
CA PRO A 34 -36.90 -18.43 16.56
C PRO A 34 -36.55 -19.35 17.73
N LEU A 35 -35.76 -20.39 17.39
CA LEU A 35 -35.01 -21.14 18.39
C LEU A 35 -33.92 -20.26 18.98
N GLN A 36 -33.51 -20.58 20.22
CA GLN A 36 -32.39 -19.97 20.90
C GLN A 36 -31.28 -20.99 21.17
N TYR A 37 -30.04 -20.52 21.25
CA TYR A 37 -28.91 -21.32 21.69
C TYR A 37 -28.21 -20.71 22.89
N GLU A 38 -27.55 -21.54 23.68
CA GLU A 38 -26.68 -21.23 24.81
C GLU A 38 -25.44 -22.08 24.72
N LEU A 39 -24.28 -21.53 24.99
CA LEU A 39 -23.03 -22.27 25.12
C LEU A 39 -22.49 -22.13 26.55
N VAL A 40 -22.23 -23.24 27.20
CA VAL A 40 -21.67 -23.27 28.53
C VAL A 40 -20.35 -24.05 28.50
N SER A 41 -19.27 -23.40 28.96
CA SER A 41 -18.01 -24.10 29.16
C SER A 41 -18.07 -24.88 30.48
N THR A 42 -17.81 -26.18 30.39
CA THR A 42 -17.80 -27.06 31.54
C THR A 42 -16.37 -27.41 32.00
N ASN A 43 -15.36 -26.88 31.29
CA ASN A 43 -13.95 -27.16 31.57
C ASN A 43 -13.28 -25.96 32.26
N THR A 44 -12.61 -26.19 33.37
CA THR A 44 -11.81 -25.21 34.10
C THR A 44 -10.30 -25.38 33.85
N SER A 45 -9.94 -25.98 32.71
CA SER A 45 -8.56 -26.26 32.35
C SER A 45 -7.71 -24.98 32.24
N THR A 46 -6.48 -25.05 32.77
CA THR A 46 -5.46 -24.02 32.67
C THR A 46 -4.65 -24.11 31.36
N ASN A 47 -5.04 -24.99 30.44
CA ASN A 47 -4.30 -25.30 29.20
C ASN A 47 -4.55 -24.27 28.08
N GLY A 48 -4.82 -23.03 28.39
CA GLY A 48 -5.15 -21.95 27.48
C GLY A 48 -6.50 -21.33 27.80
N GLU A 49 -7.06 -20.54 26.87
CA GLU A 49 -8.31 -19.83 27.06
C GLU A 49 -9.46 -20.59 26.39
N ILE A 50 -10.53 -20.83 27.16
CA ILE A 50 -11.76 -21.43 26.67
C ILE A 50 -12.71 -20.36 26.12
N ILE A 51 -13.61 -20.77 25.23
CA ILE A 51 -14.67 -19.87 24.75
C ILE A 51 -15.55 -19.46 25.93
N PRO A 52 -15.79 -18.16 26.15
CA PRO A 52 -16.69 -17.70 27.21
C PRO A 52 -18.10 -18.24 27.05
N ASN A 53 -18.83 -18.34 28.17
CA ASN A 53 -20.23 -18.71 28.13
C ASN A 53 -21.05 -17.74 27.29
N ILE A 54 -21.94 -18.28 26.47
CA ILE A 54 -22.93 -17.50 25.70
C ILE A 54 -24.28 -17.70 26.36
N THR A 55 -24.87 -16.62 26.83
CA THR A 55 -26.25 -16.62 27.28
C THR A 55 -27.20 -16.76 26.08
N LYS A 56 -28.45 -17.15 26.34
CA LYS A 56 -29.43 -17.41 25.29
C LYS A 56 -29.52 -16.32 24.24
N LYS A 57 -29.29 -16.72 22.99
CA LYS A 57 -29.39 -15.88 21.77
C LYS A 57 -30.23 -16.58 20.72
N ASP A 58 -30.93 -15.80 19.93
CA ASP A 58 -31.75 -16.31 18.82
C ASP A 58 -30.83 -16.94 17.74
N ILE A 59 -31.28 -18.06 17.18
CA ILE A 59 -30.66 -18.70 16.03
C ILE A 59 -31.08 -17.94 14.78
N THR A 60 -30.18 -17.12 14.26
CA THR A 60 -30.38 -16.33 13.04
C THR A 60 -29.29 -16.66 12.01
N GLY A 61 -29.70 -16.96 10.79
CA GLY A 61 -28.78 -17.34 9.71
C GLY A 61 -28.37 -18.83 9.72
N THR A 62 -27.49 -19.18 8.80
CA THR A 62 -27.06 -20.57 8.54
C THR A 62 -25.69 -20.90 9.13
N SER A 63 -24.92 -19.90 9.60
CA SER A 63 -23.60 -20.07 10.21
C SER A 63 -23.42 -19.07 11.34
N ILE A 64 -23.22 -19.57 12.56
CA ILE A 64 -23.14 -18.78 13.77
C ILE A 64 -21.81 -19.08 14.48
N GLU A 65 -20.90 -18.11 14.53
CA GLU A 65 -19.66 -18.23 15.29
C GLU A 65 -19.99 -18.29 16.80
N LEU A 66 -19.67 -19.42 17.42
CA LEU A 66 -19.83 -19.62 18.87
C LEU A 66 -18.65 -19.01 19.65
N GLY A 67 -17.51 -18.84 19.00
CA GLY A 67 -16.34 -18.19 19.59
C GLY A 67 -15.03 -18.87 19.23
N LYS A 68 -13.95 -18.32 19.81
CA LYS A 68 -12.56 -18.81 19.64
C LYS A 68 -11.97 -19.14 20.99
N GLY A 69 -11.23 -20.25 21.05
CA GLY A 69 -10.42 -20.63 22.19
C GLY A 69 -9.00 -20.94 21.74
N HIS A 70 -8.07 -21.08 22.68
CA HIS A 70 -6.72 -21.50 22.35
C HIS A 70 -6.13 -22.47 23.37
N PHE A 71 -5.17 -23.26 22.92
CA PHE A 71 -4.32 -24.10 23.76
C PHE A 71 -2.92 -23.52 23.83
N VAL A 72 -2.38 -23.43 25.05
CA VAL A 72 -0.95 -23.24 25.29
C VAL A 72 -0.22 -24.58 25.08
N LYS A 73 1.10 -24.57 25.14
CA LYS A 73 1.93 -25.79 25.02
C LYS A 73 1.48 -26.87 26.02
N ALA A 74 0.82 -27.89 25.50
CA ALA A 74 0.37 -29.06 26.29
C ALA A 74 0.01 -30.22 25.36
N ASN A 75 0.20 -31.44 25.84
CA ASN A 75 -0.29 -32.65 25.16
C ASN A 75 -1.69 -33.01 25.66
N ASN A 76 -2.58 -33.37 24.73
CA ASN A 76 -3.95 -33.80 25.04
C ASN A 76 -4.76 -32.78 25.87
N ALA A 77 -4.53 -31.49 25.68
CA ALA A 77 -5.35 -30.46 26.29
C ALA A 77 -6.80 -30.56 25.76
N LYS A 78 -7.77 -30.43 26.68
CA LYS A 78 -9.19 -30.56 26.34
C LYS A 78 -9.97 -29.37 26.83
N HIS A 79 -10.78 -28.78 25.94
CA HIS A 79 -11.80 -27.81 26.27
C HIS A 79 -13.16 -28.43 25.99
N THR A 80 -14.07 -28.39 26.96
CA THR A 80 -15.40 -29.04 26.86
C THR A 80 -16.49 -28.01 26.98
N TYR A 81 -17.47 -28.11 26.11
CA TYR A 81 -18.60 -27.19 26.00
C TYR A 81 -19.92 -27.94 25.98
N GLU A 82 -20.95 -27.38 26.56
CA GLU A 82 -22.34 -27.79 26.37
C GLU A 82 -23.06 -26.78 25.50
N LEU A 83 -23.46 -27.19 24.29
CA LEU A 83 -24.37 -26.42 23.44
C LEU A 83 -25.79 -26.88 23.69
N LYS A 84 -26.64 -25.94 24.08
CA LYS A 84 -28.06 -26.18 24.34
C LYS A 84 -28.89 -25.40 23.34
N ILE A 85 -29.89 -26.04 22.75
CA ILE A 85 -30.87 -25.42 21.87
C ILE A 85 -32.19 -25.40 22.59
N TYR A 86 -32.85 -24.25 22.58
CA TYR A 86 -34.11 -24.00 23.26
C TYR A 86 -35.18 -23.55 22.29
N TYR A 87 -36.38 -24.00 22.53
CA TYR A 87 -37.58 -23.35 22.00
C TYR A 87 -38.20 -22.54 23.14
N PRO A 88 -38.08 -21.20 23.11
CA PRO A 88 -38.55 -20.36 24.22
C PRO A 88 -40.08 -20.36 24.29
N LYS A 89 -40.64 -20.59 25.48
CA LYS A 89 -42.08 -20.49 25.69
C LYS A 89 -42.50 -19.02 25.69
N LYS A 90 -43.47 -18.69 24.86
CA LYS A 90 -44.08 -17.35 24.76
C LYS A 90 -45.51 -17.34 25.33
N ALA A 91 -45.97 -16.16 25.74
CA ALA A 91 -47.35 -15.97 26.17
C ALA A 91 -48.38 -15.99 25.02
N THR A 92 -47.90 -15.76 23.79
CA THR A 92 -48.68 -15.81 22.55
C THR A 92 -48.71 -17.23 21.96
N SER A 93 -49.72 -17.50 21.12
CA SER A 93 -49.80 -18.78 20.41
C SER A 93 -48.57 -19.04 19.53
N GLN A 94 -47.97 -20.21 19.67
CA GLN A 94 -46.82 -20.70 18.89
C GLN A 94 -47.22 -21.77 17.88
N ASN A 95 -48.50 -21.88 17.54
CA ASN A 95 -49.03 -22.90 16.63
C ASN A 95 -48.43 -22.81 15.20
N ALA A 96 -47.93 -21.64 14.82
CA ALA A 96 -47.27 -21.43 13.53
C ALA A 96 -45.97 -22.28 13.34
N ASN A 97 -45.39 -22.73 14.45
CA ASN A 97 -44.19 -23.61 14.46
C ASN A 97 -44.56 -25.09 14.70
N GLN A 98 -45.83 -25.46 14.68
CA GLN A 98 -46.24 -26.84 14.82
C GLN A 98 -45.70 -27.65 13.64
N GLY A 99 -44.93 -28.72 13.92
CA GLY A 99 -44.24 -29.52 12.91
C GLY A 99 -42.93 -28.94 12.37
N ALA A 100 -42.48 -27.80 12.91
CA ALA A 100 -41.18 -27.24 12.54
C ALA A 100 -40.03 -28.17 12.96
N ALA A 101 -38.99 -28.22 12.11
CA ALA A 101 -37.82 -29.06 12.32
C ALA A 101 -36.53 -28.21 12.32
N PHE A 102 -35.55 -28.69 13.04
CA PHE A 102 -34.22 -28.08 13.14
C PHE A 102 -33.15 -29.13 13.06
N SER A 103 -32.12 -28.92 12.21
CA SER A 103 -30.93 -29.73 12.11
C SER A 103 -29.70 -28.81 12.02
N ALA A 104 -28.68 -29.12 12.78
CA ALA A 104 -27.44 -28.37 12.81
C ALA A 104 -26.28 -29.26 13.26
N HIS A 105 -25.08 -28.92 12.88
CA HIS A 105 -23.85 -29.51 13.38
C HIS A 105 -22.88 -28.42 13.87
N VAL A 106 -21.85 -28.83 14.59
CA VAL A 106 -20.80 -27.92 15.04
C VAL A 106 -19.52 -28.24 14.30
N GLU A 107 -19.00 -27.22 13.62
CA GLU A 107 -17.69 -27.27 13.00
C GLU A 107 -16.61 -26.76 13.96
N ILE A 108 -15.48 -27.46 13.97
CA ILE A 108 -14.27 -27.04 14.67
C ILE A 108 -13.21 -26.78 13.60
N THR A 109 -12.78 -25.55 13.48
CA THR A 109 -11.73 -25.16 12.53
C THR A 109 -10.54 -24.56 13.29
N SER A 110 -9.34 -24.64 12.69
CA SER A 110 -8.22 -23.84 13.18
C SER A 110 -8.58 -22.36 13.08
N ALA A 111 -8.22 -21.58 14.09
CA ALA A 111 -8.39 -20.15 14.07
C ALA A 111 -7.04 -19.46 14.24
N LYS A 112 -6.91 -18.27 13.67
CA LYS A 112 -5.79 -17.39 13.99
C LYS A 112 -5.98 -16.82 15.40
N ALA A 113 -4.87 -16.51 16.07
CA ALA A 113 -4.87 -15.82 17.35
C ALA A 113 -5.77 -14.59 17.29
N PRO A 114 -6.63 -14.34 18.29
CA PRO A 114 -7.27 -13.04 18.41
C PRO A 114 -6.18 -12.00 18.54
N ILE A 115 -6.25 -10.98 17.69
CA ILE A 115 -5.27 -9.89 17.68
C ILE A 115 -5.53 -9.02 18.92
N ALA A 116 -5.10 -9.46 20.13
CA ALA A 116 -5.26 -8.67 21.35
C ALA A 116 -4.10 -7.68 21.46
N ASN A 117 -4.39 -6.38 21.36
CA ASN A 117 -3.45 -5.25 21.57
C ASN A 117 -2.20 -5.21 20.68
N THR A 118 -2.18 -5.95 19.57
CA THR A 118 -1.05 -5.95 18.64
C THR A 118 -1.07 -4.70 17.76
N LEU A 119 0.10 -4.38 17.18
CA LEU A 119 0.22 -3.28 16.21
C LEU A 119 -0.81 -3.44 15.06
N ALA A 120 -0.97 -4.64 14.52
CA ALA A 120 -1.96 -4.92 13.47
C ALA A 120 -3.39 -4.54 13.89
N LYS A 121 -3.81 -4.92 15.12
CA LYS A 121 -5.11 -4.55 15.65
C LYS A 121 -5.26 -3.05 15.84
N ALA A 122 -4.24 -2.39 16.37
CA ALA A 122 -4.25 -0.94 16.57
C ALA A 122 -4.42 -0.19 15.24
N ILE A 123 -3.77 -0.67 14.17
CA ILE A 123 -3.92 -0.13 12.82
C ILE A 123 -5.36 -0.30 12.33
N LEU A 124 -5.90 -1.53 12.37
CA LEU A 124 -7.23 -1.84 11.84
C LEU A 124 -8.36 -1.18 12.65
N ALA A 125 -8.17 -0.98 13.94
CA ALA A 125 -9.15 -0.29 14.78
C ALA A 125 -9.25 1.22 14.48
N LYS A 126 -8.19 1.83 13.95
CA LYS A 126 -8.12 3.27 13.66
C LYS A 126 -8.34 3.63 12.19
N ASN A 127 -8.41 2.65 11.32
CA ASN A 127 -8.53 2.85 9.88
C ASN A 127 -9.69 2.04 9.32
N GLU A 128 -10.66 2.74 8.77
CA GLU A 128 -11.73 2.11 7.99
C GLU A 128 -11.14 1.54 6.69
N VAL A 129 -11.48 0.29 6.38
CA VAL A 129 -11.08 -0.35 5.13
C VAL A 129 -12.02 0.10 4.01
N LYS A 130 -11.45 0.71 2.97
CA LYS A 130 -12.20 1.26 1.83
C LYS A 130 -11.78 0.63 0.51
N THR A 131 -12.71 0.59 -0.43
CA THR A 131 -12.39 0.20 -1.81
C THR A 131 -11.81 1.41 -2.55
N PRO A 132 -10.63 1.29 -3.17
CA PRO A 132 -10.07 2.36 -4.00
C PRO A 132 -11.00 2.70 -5.17
N ILE A 133 -11.18 3.98 -5.45
CA ILE A 133 -11.90 4.45 -6.65
C ILE A 133 -11.04 4.17 -7.89
N THR A 134 -9.74 4.42 -7.79
CA THR A 134 -8.78 4.13 -8.86
C THR A 134 -8.19 2.75 -8.66
N THR A 135 -8.23 1.92 -9.70
CA THR A 135 -7.59 0.59 -9.65
C THR A 135 -6.09 0.74 -9.45
N PRO A 136 -5.48 0.07 -8.44
CA PRO A 136 -4.04 0.13 -8.20
C PRO A 136 -3.22 -0.22 -9.45
N GLY A 137 -2.17 0.58 -9.72
CA GLY A 137 -1.32 0.46 -10.90
C GLY A 137 -1.94 0.98 -12.21
N ARG A 138 -3.13 1.56 -12.14
CA ARG A 138 -3.84 2.18 -13.27
C ARG A 138 -4.19 3.63 -13.02
N GLU A 139 -3.44 4.29 -12.17
CA GLU A 139 -3.57 5.70 -11.90
C GLU A 139 -3.49 6.48 -13.21
N VAL A 140 -4.44 7.37 -13.40
CA VAL A 140 -4.44 8.32 -14.49
C VAL A 140 -3.92 9.65 -14.00
N SER A 141 -3.22 10.38 -14.85
CA SER A 141 -2.88 11.76 -14.54
C SER A 141 -4.19 12.55 -14.39
N ALA A 142 -4.40 13.11 -13.25
CA ALA A 142 -5.53 13.98 -12.98
C ALA A 142 -5.04 15.36 -12.56
N HIS A 143 -5.86 16.35 -12.86
CA HIS A 143 -5.56 17.73 -12.50
C HIS A 143 -6.06 17.96 -11.07
N VAL A 144 -5.15 17.99 -10.13
CA VAL A 144 -5.46 18.32 -8.73
C VAL A 144 -4.87 19.66 -8.38
N LEU A 145 -5.63 20.41 -7.63
CA LEU A 145 -5.10 21.58 -6.95
C LEU A 145 -3.98 21.15 -6.02
N ASN A 146 -2.86 21.86 -6.09
CA ASN A 146 -1.78 21.65 -5.16
C ASN A 146 -2.17 22.23 -3.80
N ASP A 147 -2.52 21.37 -2.85
CA ASP A 147 -2.91 21.81 -1.51
C ASP A 147 -1.75 22.37 -0.68
N VAL A 148 -0.51 22.18 -1.12
CA VAL A 148 0.69 22.56 -0.36
C VAL A 148 1.20 23.94 -0.76
N GLU A 149 0.93 24.38 -1.99
CA GLU A 149 1.47 25.64 -2.52
C GLU A 149 0.35 26.61 -2.85
N SER A 150 0.12 27.56 -1.97
CA SER A 150 -0.58 28.79 -2.32
C SER A 150 0.43 29.92 -2.46
N ALA A 151 0.37 30.65 -3.57
CA ALA A 151 1.19 31.80 -3.80
C ALA A 151 0.30 33.03 -3.93
N THR A 152 0.83 34.20 -3.57
CA THR A 152 0.18 35.48 -3.76
C THR A 152 0.80 36.18 -4.96
N ALA A 153 -0.01 36.44 -5.98
CA ALA A 153 0.41 37.22 -7.13
C ALA A 153 -0.04 38.67 -6.94
N SER A 154 0.90 39.58 -7.01
CA SER A 154 0.63 41.03 -7.05
C SER A 154 0.16 41.41 -8.45
N VAL A 155 -0.76 42.35 -8.51
CA VAL A 155 -1.14 43.00 -9.77
C VAL A 155 -0.02 43.93 -10.18
N ASP A 156 0.87 43.44 -11.04
CA ASP A 156 1.87 44.24 -11.71
C ASP A 156 1.45 44.44 -13.18
N SER A 157 1.71 45.57 -13.76
CA SER A 157 1.41 45.89 -15.14
C SER A 157 2.04 44.93 -16.16
N LYS A 158 3.11 44.27 -15.79
CA LYS A 158 3.78 43.25 -16.62
C LYS A 158 3.09 41.88 -16.61
N TYR A 159 2.32 41.59 -15.58
CA TYR A 159 1.76 40.25 -15.35
C TYR A 159 0.24 40.20 -15.39
N GLN A 160 -0.38 41.25 -15.88
CA GLN A 160 -1.84 41.31 -16.00
C GLN A 160 -2.38 40.53 -17.20
N ALA A 161 -1.52 39.98 -18.01
CA ALA A 161 -1.87 39.14 -19.14
C ALA A 161 -2.07 37.68 -18.73
N TYR A 162 -2.92 37.49 -17.73
CA TYR A 162 -3.37 36.15 -17.41
C TYR A 162 -4.58 35.80 -18.27
N TYR A 163 -4.52 34.63 -18.86
CA TYR A 163 -5.63 34.09 -19.56
C TYR A 163 -6.54 33.36 -18.62
N PHE A 164 -7.79 33.57 -18.83
CA PHE A 164 -8.79 33.01 -17.98
C PHE A 164 -9.72 32.14 -18.80
N THR A 165 -9.80 30.90 -18.42
CA THR A 165 -10.90 30.08 -18.85
C THR A 165 -12.14 30.61 -18.14
N TYR A 166 -13.15 31.06 -18.76
CA TYR A 166 -14.42 31.55 -18.20
C TYR A 166 -14.59 33.08 -18.10
N GLY A 167 -14.08 33.79 -19.06
CA GLY A 167 -14.47 35.16 -19.24
C GLY A 167 -13.92 36.13 -18.19
N THR A 168 -12.76 35.81 -17.62
CA THR A 168 -12.06 36.69 -16.70
C THR A 168 -11.29 37.78 -17.43
N GLY A 169 -10.79 38.78 -16.72
CA GLY A 169 -10.01 39.86 -17.32
C GLY A 169 -8.59 39.41 -17.70
N TRP A 170 -8.00 40.09 -18.64
CA TRP A 170 -6.65 39.85 -19.12
C TRP A 170 -6.07 41.10 -19.79
N GLU A 171 -4.78 41.13 -20.04
CA GLU A 171 -4.11 42.16 -20.81
C GLU A 171 -3.40 41.54 -22.01
N ALA A 172 -3.57 42.18 -23.18
CA ALA A 172 -2.80 41.85 -24.36
C ALA A 172 -2.36 43.15 -25.06
N ASN A 173 -1.10 43.21 -25.44
CA ASN A 173 -0.53 44.36 -26.16
C ASN A 173 -0.84 45.71 -25.51
N GLY A 174 -0.78 45.78 -24.19
CA GLY A 174 -1.04 46.99 -23.40
C GLY A 174 -2.51 47.36 -23.24
N THR A 175 -3.43 46.58 -23.80
CA THR A 175 -4.88 46.78 -23.62
C THR A 175 -5.37 45.83 -22.52
N LYS A 176 -6.08 46.38 -21.55
CA LYS A 176 -6.70 45.63 -20.45
C LYS A 176 -8.14 45.29 -20.79
N PHE A 177 -8.54 44.07 -20.43
CA PHE A 177 -9.89 43.58 -20.67
C PHE A 177 -10.51 43.16 -19.33
N ASN A 178 -11.81 43.31 -19.22
CA ASN A 178 -12.55 42.82 -18.06
C ASN A 178 -12.83 41.31 -18.17
N LEU A 179 -13.51 40.76 -17.17
CA LEU A 179 -13.84 39.34 -17.10
C LEU A 179 -14.76 38.87 -18.25
N THR A 180 -15.45 39.79 -18.91
CA THR A 180 -16.31 39.52 -20.09
C THR A 180 -15.60 39.69 -21.40
N GLY A 181 -14.34 40.13 -21.39
CA GLY A 181 -13.55 40.40 -22.60
C GLY A 181 -13.70 41.79 -23.19
N ALA A 182 -14.49 42.69 -22.58
CA ALA A 182 -14.56 44.08 -23.02
C ALA A 182 -13.34 44.88 -22.54
N ALA A 183 -12.80 45.73 -23.37
CA ALA A 183 -11.71 46.63 -23.03
C ALA A 183 -12.11 47.57 -21.89
N VAL A 184 -11.22 47.79 -20.91
CA VAL A 184 -11.48 48.57 -19.70
C VAL A 184 -10.29 49.45 -19.32
N THR A 185 -10.55 50.46 -18.51
CA THR A 185 -9.51 51.26 -17.88
C THR A 185 -8.80 50.48 -16.79
N SER A 186 -7.63 50.99 -16.34
CA SER A 186 -6.85 50.36 -15.28
C SER A 186 -7.65 50.12 -13.99
N ASP A 187 -8.45 51.12 -13.60
CA ASP A 187 -9.18 51.08 -12.33
C ASP A 187 -10.30 50.02 -12.35
N THR A 188 -11.01 49.94 -13.48
CA THR A 188 -12.05 48.93 -13.66
C THR A 188 -11.44 47.53 -13.72
N TYR A 189 -10.26 47.40 -14.32
CA TYR A 189 -9.55 46.14 -14.38
C TYR A 189 -9.13 45.64 -12.99
N ALA A 190 -8.52 46.51 -12.18
CA ALA A 190 -8.10 46.18 -10.82
C ALA A 190 -9.27 45.75 -9.93
N ASN A 191 -10.41 46.41 -10.04
CA ASN A 191 -11.63 46.04 -9.31
C ASN A 191 -12.22 44.69 -9.70
N SER A 192 -11.78 44.11 -10.82
CA SER A 192 -12.26 42.84 -11.30
C SER A 192 -11.62 41.64 -10.61
N TYR A 193 -10.54 41.81 -9.85
CA TYR A 193 -9.82 40.69 -9.25
C TYR A 193 -10.64 39.94 -8.20
N SER A 194 -11.49 40.62 -7.43
CA SER A 194 -12.37 39.97 -6.47
C SER A 194 -13.33 38.95 -7.12
N SER A 195 -13.67 39.14 -8.36
CA SER A 195 -14.54 38.24 -9.12
C SER A 195 -13.82 37.00 -9.69
N LEU A 196 -12.49 36.92 -9.52
CA LEU A 196 -11.69 35.76 -9.91
C LEU A 196 -11.73 34.64 -8.88
N VAL A 197 -12.15 34.92 -7.66
CA VAL A 197 -12.21 33.91 -6.59
C VAL A 197 -13.08 32.73 -7.02
N GLY A 198 -12.56 31.52 -6.89
CA GLY A 198 -13.22 30.29 -7.31
C GLY A 198 -13.09 29.99 -8.79
N LYS A 199 -12.30 30.74 -9.55
CA LYS A 199 -12.08 30.52 -10.98
C LYS A 199 -10.69 30.01 -11.29
N TYR A 200 -10.59 29.28 -12.40
CA TYR A 200 -9.31 28.86 -12.94
C TYR A 200 -8.76 29.89 -13.90
N LEU A 201 -7.50 30.19 -13.77
CA LEU A 201 -6.74 31.10 -14.62
C LEU A 201 -5.70 30.32 -15.39
N VAL A 202 -5.47 30.69 -16.66
CA VAL A 202 -4.39 30.15 -17.47
C VAL A 202 -3.41 31.28 -17.74
N SER A 203 -2.17 31.12 -17.30
CA SER A 203 -1.06 31.97 -17.71
C SER A 203 -0.46 31.40 -18.97
N ASP A 204 -0.66 32.06 -20.08
CA ASP A 204 -0.22 31.56 -21.39
C ASP A 204 0.76 32.54 -22.06
N PHE A 205 1.79 32.91 -21.34
CA PHE A 205 2.85 33.77 -21.87
C PHE A 205 3.72 33.10 -22.95
N ILE A 206 3.56 31.82 -23.18
CA ILE A 206 4.53 31.02 -23.94
C ILE A 206 3.93 30.32 -25.13
N SER A 207 2.61 30.26 -25.30
CA SER A 207 2.04 29.55 -26.43
C SER A 207 1.27 30.46 -27.34
N ASP A 208 1.41 30.18 -28.60
CA ASP A 208 0.82 30.79 -29.79
C ASP A 208 -0.70 30.98 -29.80
N THR A 209 -1.33 30.89 -28.69
CA THR A 209 -2.77 30.81 -28.62
C THR A 209 -3.43 32.06 -28.08
N CYS A 210 -2.71 33.15 -28.11
CA CYS A 210 -3.25 34.48 -27.86
C CYS A 210 -4.30 34.95 -28.86
N SER A 211 -4.66 34.13 -29.84
CA SER A 211 -5.66 34.43 -30.86
C SER A 211 -7.10 34.27 -30.39
N SER A 212 -7.33 33.82 -29.16
CA SER A 212 -8.69 33.67 -28.68
C SER A 212 -9.27 34.99 -28.21
N THR A 213 -10.51 35.18 -28.50
CA THR A 213 -11.31 36.30 -28.05
C THR A 213 -11.24 36.37 -26.52
N ALA A 214 -10.90 37.52 -25.96
CA ALA A 214 -10.88 37.74 -24.53
C ALA A 214 -12.18 37.26 -23.88
N GLY A 215 -12.06 36.57 -22.76
CA GLY A 215 -13.22 36.03 -22.05
C GLY A 215 -13.77 34.71 -22.58
N THR A 216 -13.20 34.14 -23.62
CA THR A 216 -13.59 32.78 -24.04
C THR A 216 -12.89 31.71 -23.23
N MET A 217 -13.62 30.64 -22.95
CA MET A 217 -13.05 29.47 -22.32
C MET A 217 -12.03 28.85 -23.27
N LYS A 218 -10.81 28.67 -22.77
CA LYS A 218 -9.76 27.98 -23.48
C LYS A 218 -9.53 26.61 -22.90
N THR A 219 -9.58 25.60 -23.72
CA THR A 219 -9.08 24.29 -23.35
C THR A 219 -7.57 24.29 -23.58
N THR A 220 -6.80 24.33 -22.52
CA THR A 220 -5.35 24.14 -22.61
C THR A 220 -4.98 22.72 -22.27
N THR A 221 -4.07 22.15 -23.04
CA THR A 221 -3.45 20.86 -22.72
C THR A 221 -2.21 21.04 -21.84
N ASN A 222 -1.71 22.25 -21.70
CA ASN A 222 -0.58 22.59 -20.86
C ASN A 222 -1.07 23.16 -19.53
N LEU A 223 -1.25 22.27 -18.56
CA LEU A 223 -1.85 22.60 -17.27
C LEU A 223 -0.82 23.09 -16.24
N ASN A 224 0.47 23.12 -16.59
CA ASN A 224 1.51 23.72 -15.74
C ASN A 224 1.30 25.23 -15.50
N ASN A 225 0.49 25.86 -16.33
CA ASN A 225 0.18 27.28 -16.28
C ASN A 225 -1.25 27.57 -15.80
N VAL A 226 -1.93 26.60 -15.22
CA VAL A 226 -3.30 26.77 -14.71
C VAL A 226 -3.25 26.99 -13.19
N PHE A 227 -3.97 28.01 -12.73
CA PHE A 227 -4.07 28.39 -11.33
C PHE A 227 -5.54 28.44 -10.91
N TYR A 228 -5.82 28.13 -9.67
CA TYR A 228 -7.13 28.32 -9.05
C TYR A 228 -7.04 29.45 -8.03
N VAL A 229 -7.87 30.46 -8.17
CA VAL A 229 -7.87 31.64 -7.27
C VAL A 229 -8.62 31.29 -5.99
N VAL A 230 -7.91 31.34 -4.88
CA VAL A 230 -8.45 31.03 -3.54
C VAL A 230 -9.06 32.29 -2.91
N SER A 231 -8.38 33.42 -3.03
CA SER A 231 -8.83 34.71 -2.52
C SER A 231 -8.26 35.84 -3.35
N ALA A 232 -8.90 36.99 -3.35
CA ALA A 232 -8.42 38.18 -4.06
C ALA A 232 -8.70 39.46 -3.27
N THR A 233 -7.79 40.43 -3.43
CA THR A 233 -7.95 41.80 -3.00
C THR A 233 -7.99 42.71 -4.22
N GLN A 234 -8.07 44.02 -4.05
CA GLN A 234 -8.02 44.96 -5.15
C GLN A 234 -6.73 44.85 -6.00
N ASN A 235 -5.59 44.55 -5.34
CA ASN A 235 -4.27 44.63 -5.97
C ASN A 235 -3.51 43.29 -6.00
N SER A 236 -4.08 42.22 -5.49
CA SER A 236 -3.43 40.91 -5.43
C SER A 236 -4.45 39.78 -5.38
N PHE A 237 -4.01 38.58 -5.73
CA PHE A 237 -4.79 37.37 -5.50
C PHE A 237 -3.88 36.25 -5.03
N THR A 238 -4.45 35.37 -4.22
CA THR A 238 -3.81 34.13 -3.79
C THR A 238 -4.32 33.01 -4.67
N TYR A 239 -3.42 32.19 -5.14
CA TYR A 239 -3.77 31.09 -6.04
C TYR A 239 -3.11 29.77 -5.64
N LYS A 240 -3.70 28.68 -6.09
CA LYS A 240 -3.09 27.34 -6.07
C LYS A 240 -2.79 26.94 -7.50
N SER A 241 -1.56 26.51 -7.78
CA SER A 241 -1.21 25.98 -9.09
C SER A 241 -1.85 24.62 -9.32
N LEU A 242 -2.27 24.34 -10.55
CA LEU A 242 -2.57 22.99 -10.99
C LEU A 242 -1.27 22.27 -11.34
N ASP A 243 -1.02 21.17 -10.69
CA ASP A 243 0.07 20.28 -11.10
C ASP A 243 -0.48 19.26 -12.10
N SER A 244 -0.14 19.44 -13.36
CA SER A 244 -0.58 18.59 -14.47
C SER A 244 -0.04 17.16 -14.41
N ASN A 245 0.91 16.90 -13.55
CA ASN A 245 1.64 15.65 -13.50
C ASN A 245 1.38 14.84 -12.23
N LYS A 246 0.41 15.25 -11.40
CA LYS A 246 0.02 14.46 -10.23
C LYS A 246 -1.05 13.45 -10.59
N ASN A 247 -0.79 12.21 -10.25
CA ASN A 247 -1.83 11.21 -10.16
C ASN A 247 -2.64 11.45 -8.89
N ILE A 248 -3.96 11.42 -8.99
CA ILE A 248 -4.82 11.37 -7.80
C ILE A 248 -4.78 9.95 -7.28
N THR A 249 -4.27 9.81 -6.06
CA THR A 249 -4.37 8.56 -5.31
C THR A 249 -5.06 8.84 -3.99
N GLU A 250 -6.15 8.17 -3.73
CA GLU A 250 -6.93 8.34 -2.51
C GLU A 250 -6.10 7.94 -1.29
N ALA A 251 -6.13 8.76 -0.23
CA ALA A 251 -5.49 8.44 1.04
C ALA A 251 -6.41 7.53 1.87
N LEU A 252 -6.12 6.22 1.90
CA LEU A 252 -6.96 5.23 2.58
C LEU A 252 -6.20 3.95 2.96
N LEU A 253 -6.85 3.11 3.78
CA LEU A 253 -6.51 1.70 3.95
C LEU A 253 -7.45 0.86 3.08
N ALA A 254 -6.90 -0.04 2.28
CA ALA A 254 -7.67 -0.97 1.45
C ALA A 254 -7.22 -2.41 1.68
N SER A 255 -7.89 -3.37 1.06
CA SER A 255 -7.56 -4.79 1.20
C SER A 255 -7.30 -5.46 -0.14
N ALA A 256 -6.45 -6.48 -0.11
CA ALA A 256 -6.20 -7.42 -1.20
C ALA A 256 -5.72 -8.75 -0.60
N GLU A 257 -5.90 -9.84 -1.33
CA GLU A 257 -5.44 -11.15 -0.88
C GLU A 257 -3.92 -11.31 -1.07
N ASP A 258 -3.24 -11.81 -0.04
CA ASP A 258 -1.88 -12.32 -0.12
C ASP A 258 -1.84 -13.86 0.04
N ASP A 259 -0.67 -14.46 0.17
CA ASP A 259 -0.54 -15.92 0.32
C ASP A 259 -1.11 -16.46 1.64
N TYR A 260 -1.40 -15.60 2.61
CA TYR A 260 -1.85 -15.95 3.95
C TYR A 260 -3.30 -15.53 4.24
N GLY A 261 -3.96 -14.88 3.28
CA GLY A 261 -5.34 -14.40 3.40
C GLY A 261 -5.48 -12.92 3.12
N THR A 262 -6.49 -12.27 3.71
CA THR A 262 -6.75 -10.85 3.49
C THR A 262 -5.65 -9.98 4.11
N SER A 263 -4.94 -9.26 3.28
CA SER A 263 -3.94 -8.25 3.65
C SER A 263 -4.51 -6.85 3.49
N TYR A 264 -4.08 -5.92 4.36
CA TYR A 264 -4.56 -4.53 4.36
C TYR A 264 -3.39 -3.60 4.06
N TYR A 265 -3.49 -2.80 3.01
CA TYR A 265 -2.42 -1.92 2.54
C TYR A 265 -2.81 -0.45 2.59
N PHE A 266 -1.84 0.40 2.91
CA PHE A 266 -2.00 1.85 2.85
C PHE A 266 -1.76 2.38 1.44
N ARG A 267 -2.57 3.38 1.05
CA ARG A 267 -2.56 3.97 -0.27
C ARG A 267 -2.61 5.50 -0.17
N GLY A 268 -1.96 6.19 -1.13
CA GLY A 268 -1.98 7.65 -1.21
C GLY A 268 -1.20 8.36 -0.11
N ALA A 269 -1.47 9.63 0.11
CA ALA A 269 -0.76 10.47 1.07
C ALA A 269 -1.35 10.36 2.49
N VAL A 270 -1.48 9.14 3.01
CA VAL A 270 -1.95 8.90 4.38
C VAL A 270 -1.00 9.54 5.41
N LYS A 271 -1.56 9.97 6.55
CA LYS A 271 -0.82 10.65 7.63
C LYS A 271 -0.87 9.90 8.97
N ASN A 272 -1.36 8.68 8.98
CA ASN A 272 -1.59 7.89 10.20
C ASN A 272 -1.02 6.47 10.12
N ASN A 273 0.07 6.29 9.37
CA ASN A 273 0.78 5.02 9.24
C ASN A 273 2.26 5.10 9.65
N TYR A 274 2.58 5.99 10.60
CA TYR A 274 3.93 6.14 11.14
C TYR A 274 4.17 5.18 12.31
N VAL A 275 5.38 4.60 12.33
CA VAL A 275 5.86 3.71 13.40
C VAL A 275 7.22 4.18 13.86
N GLU A 276 7.40 4.34 15.17
CA GLU A 276 8.71 4.51 15.82
C GLU A 276 9.20 3.13 16.29
N PHE A 277 10.31 2.69 15.72
CA PHE A 277 10.93 1.43 16.09
C PHE A 277 12.45 1.50 15.88
N ALA A 278 13.21 0.97 16.84
CA ALA A 278 14.67 0.95 16.81
C ALA A 278 15.30 2.34 16.58
N ASN A 279 14.78 3.36 17.24
CA ASN A 279 15.18 4.77 17.09
C ASN A 279 15.12 5.29 15.65
N LYS A 280 14.22 4.76 14.84
CA LYS A 280 13.99 5.15 13.45
C LYS A 280 12.50 5.35 13.21
N CYS A 281 12.17 6.15 12.21
CA CYS A 281 10.80 6.28 11.72
C CYS A 281 10.56 5.34 10.54
N TRP A 282 9.42 4.67 10.57
CA TRP A 282 8.95 3.77 9.55
C TRP A 282 7.56 4.17 9.08
N ARG A 283 7.22 3.74 7.86
CA ARG A 283 5.84 3.82 7.36
C ARG A 283 5.32 2.39 7.19
N ILE A 284 4.07 2.17 7.59
CA ILE A 284 3.40 0.90 7.38
C ILE A 284 3.06 0.76 5.90
N VAL A 285 3.53 -0.32 5.27
CA VAL A 285 3.16 -0.69 3.90
C VAL A 285 1.85 -1.45 3.93
N ARG A 286 1.79 -2.52 4.73
CA ARG A 286 0.59 -3.34 4.88
C ARG A 286 0.60 -4.17 6.17
N VAL A 287 -0.58 -4.60 6.56
CA VAL A 287 -0.79 -5.69 7.50
C VAL A 287 -1.01 -6.95 6.67
N GLY A 288 -0.18 -7.97 6.84
CA GLY A 288 -0.28 -9.23 6.13
C GLY A 288 -1.49 -10.07 6.54
N GLY A 289 -1.90 -10.98 5.68
CA GLY A 289 -2.96 -11.94 5.99
C GLY A 289 -2.65 -12.85 7.18
N ASP A 290 -1.38 -12.98 7.56
CA ASP A 290 -0.89 -13.67 8.77
C ASP A 290 -0.87 -12.76 10.02
N GLY A 291 -1.18 -11.48 9.89
CA GLY A 291 -1.14 -10.48 10.95
C GLY A 291 0.23 -9.82 11.16
N SER A 292 1.25 -10.17 10.38
CA SER A 292 2.53 -9.47 10.38
C SER A 292 2.36 -8.04 9.83
N VAL A 293 3.25 -7.12 10.22
CA VAL A 293 3.18 -5.73 9.77
C VAL A 293 4.45 -5.37 9.00
N LYS A 294 4.30 -5.17 7.69
CA LYS A 294 5.41 -4.77 6.83
C LYS A 294 5.63 -3.27 6.91
N LEU A 295 6.87 -2.89 7.21
CA LEU A 295 7.34 -1.53 7.36
C LEU A 295 8.38 -1.19 6.29
N ILE A 296 8.43 0.09 5.87
CA ILE A 296 9.51 0.64 5.05
C ILE A 296 10.14 1.82 5.76
N LEU A 297 11.44 1.97 5.68
CA LEU A 297 12.16 3.07 6.31
C LEU A 297 11.68 4.43 5.78
N HIS A 298 11.40 5.35 6.70
CA HIS A 298 10.98 6.71 6.43
C HIS A 298 12.00 7.76 6.86
N ASN A 299 12.63 7.54 8.02
CA ASN A 299 13.71 8.38 8.51
C ASN A 299 14.67 7.51 9.33
N ASP A 300 15.94 7.45 8.92
CA ASP A 300 16.97 6.68 9.62
C ASP A 300 17.49 7.36 10.89
N ASN A 301 16.96 8.57 11.18
CA ASN A 301 17.25 9.36 12.37
C ASN A 301 18.76 9.65 12.57
N ILE A 302 19.46 9.91 11.49
CA ILE A 302 20.89 10.28 11.57
C ILE A 302 21.11 11.56 12.41
N ALA A 303 20.09 12.42 12.50
CA ALA A 303 20.12 13.63 13.33
C ALA A 303 19.97 13.33 14.83
N GLY A 304 19.59 12.11 15.21
CA GLY A 304 19.48 11.68 16.61
C GLY A 304 18.37 12.39 17.40
N VAL A 305 17.26 12.75 16.76
CA VAL A 305 16.15 13.44 17.42
C VAL A 305 15.29 12.48 18.23
N VAL A 306 14.58 13.00 19.24
CA VAL A 306 13.79 12.20 20.20
C VAL A 306 12.60 11.53 19.52
N ASN A 307 11.88 12.24 18.63
CA ASN A 307 10.84 11.65 17.80
C ASN A 307 11.32 11.56 16.36
N PRO A 308 11.80 10.40 15.90
CA PRO A 308 12.29 10.23 14.53
C PRO A 308 11.23 10.49 13.45
N CYS A 309 9.94 10.45 13.82
CA CYS A 309 8.81 10.66 12.90
C CYS A 309 8.34 12.11 12.82
N ASP A 310 8.92 13.01 13.62
CA ASP A 310 8.55 14.42 13.58
C ASP A 310 8.82 15.01 12.19
N SER A 311 7.81 15.65 11.63
CA SER A 311 7.86 16.23 10.28
C SER A 311 8.89 17.34 10.12
N SER A 312 9.31 18.00 11.22
CA SER A 312 10.39 18.98 11.21
C SER A 312 11.75 18.38 10.82
N ASN A 313 11.90 17.05 10.90
CA ASN A 313 13.10 16.31 10.48
C ASN A 313 13.03 15.77 9.06
N ASN A 314 11.97 16.07 8.32
CA ASN A 314 11.82 15.61 6.97
C ASN A 314 12.88 16.23 6.05
N ASN A 315 13.56 15.38 5.29
CA ASN A 315 14.42 15.78 4.19
C ASN A 315 14.42 14.69 3.11
N GLY A 316 14.69 15.06 1.88
CA GLY A 316 14.53 14.17 0.73
C GLY A 316 15.46 12.94 0.69
N GLY A 317 16.34 12.75 1.66
CA GLY A 317 17.26 11.61 1.76
C GLY A 317 17.15 10.84 3.09
N ALA A 318 16.23 11.23 3.98
CA ALA A 318 16.12 10.62 5.31
C ALA A 318 15.61 9.17 5.28
N ALA A 319 14.90 8.78 4.21
CA ALA A 319 14.37 7.43 4.04
C ALA A 319 15.42 6.38 3.60
N PHE A 320 16.67 6.77 3.38
CA PHE A 320 17.69 5.89 2.82
C PHE A 320 18.63 5.35 3.90
N ALA A 321 18.92 4.05 3.83
CA ALA A 321 19.76 3.35 4.80
C ALA A 321 21.24 3.54 4.52
N ARG A 322 21.95 4.16 5.43
CA ARG A 322 23.40 4.32 5.36
C ARG A 322 24.07 3.05 5.88
N TYR A 323 24.45 2.18 4.95
CA TYR A 323 25.06 0.89 5.27
C TYR A 323 26.60 0.95 5.37
N SER A 324 27.22 2.02 4.84
CA SER A 324 28.67 2.25 4.93
C SER A 324 28.95 3.75 5.06
N GLY A 325 29.31 4.20 6.27
CA GLY A 325 29.52 5.62 6.56
C GLY A 325 28.29 6.46 6.22
N THR A 326 28.41 7.38 5.26
CA THR A 326 27.30 8.19 4.76
C THR A 326 26.62 7.60 3.53
N SER A 327 27.16 6.53 2.96
CA SER A 327 26.68 5.94 1.71
C SER A 327 25.41 5.15 1.90
N TYR A 328 24.41 5.49 1.11
CA TYR A 328 23.16 4.74 0.95
C TYR A 328 22.90 4.29 -0.51
N TRP A 329 23.93 4.42 -1.37
CA TRP A 329 23.87 4.04 -2.78
C TRP A 329 24.38 2.62 -2.96
N SER A 330 23.65 1.78 -3.70
CA SER A 330 24.06 0.42 -4.01
C SER A 330 23.67 0.05 -5.43
N ALA A 331 24.51 -0.68 -6.12
CA ALA A 331 24.06 -1.47 -7.26
C ALA A 331 23.10 -2.57 -6.75
N PHE A 332 22.13 -2.97 -7.57
CA PHE A 332 21.31 -4.15 -7.25
C PHE A 332 22.17 -5.41 -7.33
N ASN A 333 22.93 -5.54 -8.42
CA ASN A 333 23.99 -6.54 -8.60
C ASN A 333 25.22 -5.91 -9.22
N THR A 334 26.40 -6.51 -9.02
CA THR A 334 27.67 -6.01 -9.60
C THR A 334 27.81 -6.32 -11.09
N ASN A 335 26.89 -7.08 -11.68
CA ASN A 335 26.85 -7.43 -13.08
C ASN A 335 25.39 -7.49 -13.55
N SER A 336 25.15 -7.35 -14.85
CA SER A 336 23.84 -7.38 -15.47
C SER A 336 23.77 -8.23 -16.76
N SER A 337 24.88 -8.85 -17.15
CA SER A 337 25.02 -9.53 -18.44
C SER A 337 24.30 -10.89 -18.55
N ASN A 338 23.49 -11.27 -17.57
CA ASN A 338 22.79 -12.54 -17.52
C ASN A 338 21.42 -12.41 -16.82
N ASN A 339 20.46 -13.23 -17.21
CA ASN A 339 19.13 -13.30 -16.58
C ASN A 339 19.19 -13.49 -15.04
N ALA A 340 20.20 -14.17 -14.52
CA ALA A 340 20.38 -14.40 -13.08
C ALA A 340 20.39 -13.08 -12.28
N TYR A 341 20.96 -12.02 -12.82
CA TYR A 341 21.22 -10.77 -12.10
C TYR A 341 19.98 -9.89 -11.85
N VAL A 342 18.79 -10.26 -12.34
CA VAL A 342 17.53 -9.65 -11.91
C VAL A 342 17.16 -10.08 -10.48
N GLY A 343 17.82 -11.12 -9.95
CA GLY A 343 17.49 -11.75 -8.69
C GLY A 343 18.06 -11.03 -7.46
N PHE A 344 17.23 -10.82 -6.44
CA PHE A 344 17.66 -10.46 -5.08
C PHE A 344 18.49 -11.58 -4.43
N LYS A 345 18.10 -12.82 -4.73
CA LYS A 345 18.99 -13.98 -4.75
C LYS A 345 18.93 -14.62 -6.12
N TYR A 346 20.02 -15.20 -6.56
CA TYR A 346 20.15 -15.80 -7.89
C TYR A 346 20.92 -17.13 -7.84
N GLY A 347 20.86 -17.87 -8.91
CA GLY A 347 21.48 -19.18 -9.01
C GLY A 347 22.82 -19.14 -9.75
N THR A 348 23.02 -20.09 -10.68
CA THR A 348 24.24 -20.23 -11.46
C THR A 348 24.18 -19.33 -12.68
N VAL A 349 25.12 -18.39 -12.75
CA VAL A 349 25.30 -17.51 -13.92
C VAL A 349 25.74 -18.35 -15.12
N GLY A 350 25.07 -18.18 -16.26
CA GLY A 350 25.35 -18.95 -17.46
C GLY A 350 24.72 -20.34 -17.51
N ALA A 351 23.89 -20.70 -16.54
CA ALA A 351 23.09 -21.92 -16.63
C ALA A 351 22.18 -21.92 -17.88
N SER A 352 21.91 -23.10 -18.39
CA SER A 352 21.14 -23.34 -19.62
C SER A 352 19.66 -23.60 -19.37
N ASP A 353 19.18 -23.38 -18.14
CA ASP A 353 17.79 -23.55 -17.74
C ASP A 353 17.38 -22.52 -16.68
N TYR A 354 16.06 -22.32 -16.57
CA TYR A 354 15.47 -21.35 -15.66
C TYR A 354 15.73 -21.67 -14.18
N ALA A 355 15.56 -22.93 -13.78
CA ALA A 355 15.63 -23.32 -12.37
C ALA A 355 17.03 -23.08 -11.79
N ASN A 356 18.07 -23.47 -12.50
CA ASN A 356 19.45 -23.25 -12.07
C ASN A 356 19.84 -21.76 -12.13
N THR A 357 19.33 -20.99 -13.11
CA THR A 357 19.61 -19.55 -13.23
C THR A 357 19.01 -18.77 -12.05
N HIS A 358 17.82 -19.14 -11.59
CA HIS A 358 17.06 -18.42 -10.57
C HIS A 358 17.03 -19.07 -9.19
N ALA A 359 17.79 -20.15 -8.97
CA ALA A 359 17.95 -20.76 -7.66
C ALA A 359 18.49 -19.74 -6.64
N ASN A 360 17.95 -19.76 -5.41
CA ASN A 360 18.26 -18.79 -4.37
C ASN A 360 19.60 -19.11 -3.65
N ILE A 361 20.69 -19.29 -4.40
CA ILE A 361 22.00 -19.72 -3.89
C ILE A 361 22.88 -18.50 -3.53
N ASN A 362 23.01 -17.56 -4.46
CA ASN A 362 23.89 -16.40 -4.32
C ASN A 362 23.08 -15.17 -3.88
N LYS A 363 23.70 -14.30 -3.07
CA LYS A 363 23.13 -13.02 -2.67
C LYS A 363 23.50 -11.94 -3.69
N SER A 364 22.54 -11.06 -3.98
CA SER A 364 22.82 -9.84 -4.71
C SER A 364 23.67 -8.87 -3.87
N THR A 365 24.28 -7.88 -4.53
CA THR A 365 25.02 -6.81 -3.85
C THR A 365 24.13 -6.04 -2.88
N ILE A 366 22.91 -5.69 -3.33
CA ILE A 366 21.98 -4.94 -2.49
C ILE A 366 21.52 -5.73 -1.27
N LEU A 367 21.31 -7.06 -1.37
CA LEU A 367 20.99 -7.88 -0.21
C LEU A 367 22.14 -7.90 0.80
N THR A 368 23.39 -8.01 0.35
CA THR A 368 24.57 -7.96 1.22
C THR A 368 24.66 -6.63 1.95
N ASN A 369 24.41 -5.52 1.27
CA ASN A 369 24.42 -4.18 1.86
C ASN A 369 23.25 -3.98 2.85
N LEU A 370 22.05 -4.50 2.54
CA LEU A 370 20.89 -4.50 3.45
C LEU A 370 21.15 -5.31 4.71
N GLU A 371 21.74 -6.50 4.60
CA GLU A 371 22.09 -7.33 5.77
C GLU A 371 23.16 -6.66 6.63
N THR A 372 24.13 -5.98 6.01
CA THR A 372 25.13 -5.18 6.74
C THR A 372 24.45 -4.06 7.54
N TRP A 373 23.56 -3.32 6.90
CA TRP A 373 22.80 -2.28 7.57
C TRP A 373 21.91 -2.85 8.69
N TYR A 374 21.21 -3.98 8.44
CA TYR A 374 20.38 -4.67 9.41
C TYR A 374 21.19 -5.07 10.66
N ASN A 375 22.35 -5.71 10.46
CA ASN A 375 23.21 -6.14 11.56
C ASN A 375 23.68 -4.97 12.43
N ASN A 376 23.98 -3.83 11.81
CA ASN A 376 24.46 -2.65 12.51
C ASN A 376 23.36 -1.87 13.24
N ASN A 377 22.09 -1.99 12.81
CA ASN A 377 21.01 -1.13 13.28
C ASN A 377 19.86 -1.87 13.97
N LEU A 378 19.57 -3.12 13.58
CA LEU A 378 18.35 -3.81 13.96
C LEU A 378 18.58 -5.17 14.63
N LYS A 379 19.80 -5.70 14.66
CA LYS A 379 20.11 -7.03 15.17
C LYS A 379 19.66 -7.23 16.64
N THR A 380 19.75 -6.19 17.45
CA THR A 380 19.32 -6.24 18.87
C THR A 380 17.80 -6.29 19.05
N TYR A 381 17.04 -6.02 17.99
CA TYR A 381 15.56 -6.05 17.97
C TYR A 381 15.00 -7.28 17.28
N GLU A 382 15.82 -8.29 17.00
CA GLU A 382 15.47 -9.49 16.23
C GLU A 382 14.29 -10.28 16.82
N SER A 383 14.05 -10.15 18.14
CA SER A 383 12.93 -10.81 18.83
C SER A 383 11.55 -10.42 18.29
N VAL A 384 11.39 -9.18 17.81
CA VAL A 384 10.12 -8.66 17.25
C VAL A 384 10.11 -8.58 15.72
N ILE A 385 11.27 -8.73 15.06
CA ILE A 385 11.36 -8.75 13.59
C ILE A 385 11.15 -10.18 13.10
N ASP A 386 10.28 -10.32 12.13
CA ASP A 386 9.93 -11.61 11.54
C ASP A 386 10.91 -12.05 10.45
N ASP A 387 11.11 -13.37 10.31
CA ASP A 387 11.72 -14.00 9.15
C ASP A 387 10.64 -14.17 8.07
N THR A 388 10.36 -13.11 7.35
CA THR A 388 9.29 -13.11 6.37
C THR A 388 9.75 -13.53 4.99
N VAL A 389 8.80 -13.96 4.17
CA VAL A 389 9.02 -14.21 2.75
C VAL A 389 8.98 -12.89 1.98
N TRP A 390 10.08 -12.58 1.32
CA TRP A 390 10.21 -11.48 0.36
C TRP A 390 9.97 -12.00 -1.05
N CYS A 391 9.00 -11.43 -1.74
CA CYS A 391 8.65 -11.86 -3.08
C CYS A 391 9.52 -11.20 -4.14
N ASN A 392 10.61 -11.85 -4.49
CA ASN A 392 11.41 -11.51 -5.67
C ASN A 392 10.84 -12.27 -6.88
N ASP A 393 9.69 -11.86 -7.37
CA ASP A 393 8.95 -12.59 -8.41
C ASP A 393 9.74 -12.69 -9.71
N LYS A 394 10.51 -13.77 -9.83
CA LYS A 394 11.32 -14.11 -10.99
C LYS A 394 10.56 -14.92 -12.04
N THR A 395 9.23 -15.08 -11.88
CA THR A 395 8.42 -15.82 -12.85
C THR A 395 8.57 -15.21 -14.24
N ASN A 396 9.08 -15.98 -15.17
CA ASN A 396 9.27 -15.55 -16.55
C ASN A 396 7.96 -15.50 -17.33
N VAL A 397 7.77 -14.47 -18.12
CA VAL A 397 6.63 -14.32 -19.02
C VAL A 397 6.91 -15.13 -20.29
N THR A 398 6.31 -16.31 -20.40
CA THR A 398 6.48 -17.22 -21.54
C THR A 398 5.64 -16.86 -22.75
N ASP A 399 4.65 -15.98 -22.57
CA ASP A 399 3.82 -15.44 -23.65
C ASP A 399 4.65 -14.42 -24.46
N THR A 400 5.19 -14.86 -25.58
CA THR A 400 6.03 -14.04 -26.46
C THR A 400 5.27 -12.93 -27.21
N THR A 401 3.93 -12.93 -27.16
CA THR A 401 3.11 -11.83 -27.69
C THR A 401 3.09 -10.64 -26.75
N TYR A 402 3.40 -10.85 -25.46
CA TYR A 402 3.59 -9.78 -24.51
C TYR A 402 4.98 -9.15 -24.70
N ASN A 403 5.00 -8.01 -25.40
CA ASN A 403 6.24 -7.31 -25.73
C ASN A 403 6.01 -5.79 -25.75
N PRO A 404 5.78 -5.16 -24.59
CA PRO A 404 5.46 -3.73 -24.52
C PRO A 404 6.59 -2.84 -25.06
N GLY A 405 7.84 -3.24 -24.94
CA GLY A 405 9.01 -2.51 -25.46
C GLY A 405 9.29 -2.72 -26.94
N ASN A 406 8.48 -3.51 -27.65
CA ASN A 406 8.65 -3.86 -29.05
C ASN A 406 10.07 -4.36 -29.40
N HIS A 407 10.65 -5.19 -28.52
CA HIS A 407 11.97 -5.78 -28.71
C HIS A 407 11.92 -6.94 -29.70
N SER A 408 12.92 -7.02 -30.55
CA SER A 408 13.08 -8.20 -31.41
C SER A 408 13.51 -9.41 -30.56
N ARG A 409 12.92 -10.59 -30.85
CA ARG A 409 13.32 -11.89 -30.29
C ARG A 409 13.05 -12.10 -28.78
N VAL A 410 11.99 -11.53 -28.22
CA VAL A 410 11.50 -11.94 -26.90
C VAL A 410 11.12 -13.42 -26.95
N ASN A 411 11.70 -14.24 -26.07
CA ASN A 411 11.42 -15.66 -26.02
C ASN A 411 10.98 -16.16 -24.64
N GLY A 412 11.10 -15.36 -23.60
CA GLY A 412 10.57 -15.61 -22.28
C GLY A 412 11.15 -16.81 -21.55
N LEU A 413 12.36 -17.26 -21.89
CA LEU A 413 12.95 -18.48 -21.32
C LEU A 413 13.59 -18.26 -19.93
N GLY A 414 13.98 -17.03 -19.59
CA GLY A 414 14.47 -16.65 -18.26
C GLY A 414 15.87 -17.15 -17.92
N TYR A 415 16.71 -17.53 -18.88
CA TYR A 415 18.09 -17.96 -18.63
C TYR A 415 19.04 -17.50 -19.76
N GLY A 416 20.33 -17.53 -19.48
CA GLY A 416 21.36 -17.12 -20.44
C GLY A 416 21.16 -15.71 -20.95
N SER A 417 21.23 -15.50 -22.26
CA SER A 417 20.99 -14.23 -22.96
C SER A 417 19.58 -14.09 -23.54
N ASN A 418 18.64 -14.91 -23.11
CA ASN A 418 17.26 -14.92 -23.60
C ASN A 418 16.50 -13.68 -23.11
N LEU A 419 15.91 -12.92 -24.04
CA LEU A 419 15.10 -11.74 -23.70
C LEU A 419 13.84 -12.17 -22.97
N THR A 420 13.68 -11.71 -21.74
CA THR A 420 12.63 -12.23 -20.84
C THR A 420 12.04 -11.11 -19.99
N TYR A 421 10.72 -10.89 -20.08
CA TYR A 421 9.96 -10.11 -19.12
C TYR A 421 9.61 -10.96 -17.90
N TYR A 422 9.48 -10.29 -16.74
CA TYR A 422 9.16 -10.96 -15.47
C TYR A 422 7.77 -10.57 -14.97
N GLY A 423 7.27 -11.32 -13.99
CA GLY A 423 5.88 -11.30 -13.56
C GLY A 423 5.34 -9.91 -13.19
N ALA A 424 6.13 -9.10 -12.45
CA ALA A 424 5.72 -7.76 -12.07
C ALA A 424 5.45 -6.87 -13.30
N THR A 425 6.26 -6.99 -14.35
CA THR A 425 6.08 -6.20 -15.57
C THR A 425 4.78 -6.54 -16.28
N LYS A 426 4.46 -7.83 -16.42
CA LYS A 426 3.17 -8.23 -17.03
C LYS A 426 1.97 -7.73 -16.21
N ARG A 427 2.13 -7.60 -14.89
CA ARG A 427 1.05 -7.07 -14.04
C ARG A 427 0.89 -5.56 -14.12
N LEU A 428 1.99 -4.82 -14.25
CA LEU A 428 1.99 -3.36 -14.12
C LEU A 428 2.05 -2.59 -15.44
N VAL A 429 2.50 -3.23 -16.53
CA VAL A 429 2.66 -2.61 -17.84
C VAL A 429 1.74 -3.29 -18.84
N SER A 430 0.97 -2.49 -19.56
CA SER A 430 0.11 -2.97 -20.65
C SER A 430 0.93 -3.32 -21.90
N THR A 431 0.34 -4.07 -22.82
CA THR A 431 0.96 -4.37 -24.13
C THR A 431 1.27 -3.13 -24.97
N SER A 432 0.63 -2.00 -24.69
CA SER A 432 0.89 -0.71 -25.31
C SER A 432 1.94 0.13 -24.58
N ASN A 433 2.74 -0.48 -23.72
CA ASN A 433 3.80 0.20 -22.95
C ASN A 433 3.29 1.37 -22.08
N SER A 434 2.17 1.17 -21.42
CA SER A 434 1.56 2.14 -20.51
C SER A 434 1.17 1.47 -19.19
N ALA A 435 0.80 2.27 -18.19
CA ALA A 435 0.28 1.77 -16.92
C ALA A 435 -0.90 0.81 -17.11
N GLY A 436 -0.97 -0.28 -16.34
CA GLY A 436 -2.10 -1.18 -16.35
C GLY A 436 -1.73 -2.65 -16.24
N GLY A 437 -1.44 -3.33 -17.33
CA GLY A 437 -1.18 -4.79 -17.30
C GLY A 437 -2.36 -5.59 -16.75
N THR A 438 -2.07 -6.76 -16.14
CA THR A 438 -3.10 -7.61 -15.54
C THR A 438 -3.53 -7.18 -14.12
N GLY A 439 -2.84 -6.20 -13.55
CA GLY A 439 -3.05 -5.68 -12.19
C GLY A 439 -2.04 -6.23 -11.17
N PRO A 440 -1.71 -5.43 -10.12
CA PRO A 440 -0.76 -5.82 -9.10
C PRO A 440 -1.27 -6.99 -8.25
N SER A 441 -0.35 -7.74 -7.64
CA SER A 441 -0.64 -8.87 -6.76
C SER A 441 0.21 -8.83 -5.49
N LEU A 442 -0.39 -9.16 -4.35
CA LEU A 442 0.34 -9.41 -3.10
C LEU A 442 0.71 -10.90 -2.93
N LYS A 443 0.25 -11.76 -3.83
CA LYS A 443 0.62 -13.18 -3.84
C LYS A 443 1.96 -13.37 -4.53
N CYS A 444 2.79 -14.25 -3.96
CA CYS A 444 4.11 -14.56 -4.48
C CYS A 444 4.08 -15.81 -5.35
N ASN A 445 4.27 -15.64 -6.65
CA ASN A 445 4.23 -16.75 -7.60
C ASN A 445 5.56 -17.50 -7.66
N GLY A 446 5.48 -18.83 -7.57
CA GLY A 446 6.61 -19.75 -7.72
C GLY A 446 7.57 -19.78 -6.53
N GLU A 447 8.10 -20.96 -6.24
CA GLU A 447 8.98 -21.17 -5.07
C GLU A 447 10.32 -20.45 -5.20
N LEU A 448 10.85 -20.33 -6.42
CA LEU A 448 12.11 -19.61 -6.66
C LEU A 448 12.00 -18.09 -6.44
N SER A 449 10.78 -17.57 -6.36
CA SER A 449 10.50 -16.17 -6.07
C SER A 449 10.49 -15.86 -4.57
N LYS A 450 10.36 -16.87 -3.71
CA LYS A 450 10.26 -16.72 -2.26
C LYS A 450 11.64 -16.70 -1.62
N ILE A 451 11.97 -15.61 -0.95
CA ILE A 451 13.24 -15.43 -0.26
C ILE A 451 12.97 -15.10 1.21
N THR A 452 13.38 -15.98 2.11
CA THR A 452 13.27 -15.71 3.56
C THR A 452 14.45 -14.84 4.01
N SER A 453 14.16 -13.73 4.66
CA SER A 453 15.14 -12.81 5.21
C SER A 453 14.51 -11.88 6.26
N LYS A 454 15.33 -11.36 7.17
CA LYS A 454 14.95 -10.34 8.18
C LYS A 454 14.74 -8.95 7.55
N VAL A 455 15.35 -8.68 6.43
CA VAL A 455 15.31 -7.38 5.75
C VAL A 455 15.21 -7.58 4.24
N GLY A 456 14.47 -6.71 3.58
CA GLY A 456 14.33 -6.73 2.13
C GLY A 456 13.94 -5.36 1.58
N LEU A 457 13.34 -5.36 0.41
CA LEU A 457 12.79 -4.18 -0.26
C LEU A 457 11.31 -4.42 -0.55
N ILE A 458 10.53 -3.38 -0.73
CA ILE A 458 9.15 -3.53 -1.22
C ILE A 458 9.13 -3.87 -2.71
N THR A 459 8.09 -4.58 -3.14
CA THR A 459 7.92 -4.99 -4.53
C THR A 459 7.34 -3.87 -5.39
N ALA A 460 7.49 -3.97 -6.70
CA ALA A 460 6.80 -3.06 -7.63
C ALA A 460 5.28 -3.14 -7.51
N ASP A 461 4.74 -4.32 -7.19
CA ASP A 461 3.31 -4.51 -6.92
C ASP A 461 2.88 -3.74 -5.65
N GLU A 462 3.66 -3.78 -4.56
CA GLU A 462 3.40 -3.00 -3.35
C GLU A 462 3.50 -1.48 -3.62
N LEU A 463 4.40 -1.05 -4.51
CA LEU A 463 4.43 0.34 -5.00
C LEU A 463 3.13 0.71 -5.72
N ALA A 464 2.62 -0.16 -6.59
CA ALA A 464 1.36 0.07 -7.29
C ALA A 464 0.17 0.14 -6.32
N TYR A 465 0.12 -0.72 -5.31
CA TYR A 465 -0.89 -0.64 -4.25
C TYR A 465 -0.80 0.68 -3.46
N ALA A 466 0.41 1.19 -3.21
CA ALA A 466 0.60 2.48 -2.55
C ALA A 466 0.21 3.69 -3.42
N GLY A 467 -0.04 3.49 -4.73
CA GLY A 467 -0.53 4.52 -5.64
C GLY A 467 0.43 4.91 -6.77
N TYR A 468 1.53 4.19 -6.95
CA TYR A 468 2.36 4.40 -8.13
C TYR A 468 1.82 3.66 -9.35
N ALA A 469 2.10 4.20 -10.54
CA ALA A 469 1.82 3.54 -11.80
C ALA A 469 2.98 3.74 -12.80
N TYR A 470 3.17 2.78 -13.68
CA TYR A 470 4.22 2.83 -14.69
C TYR A 470 4.10 4.07 -15.58
N GLY A 471 5.19 4.82 -15.69
CA GLY A 471 5.24 6.01 -16.53
C GLY A 471 4.34 7.16 -16.08
N ARG A 472 3.79 7.14 -14.86
CA ARG A 472 2.93 8.17 -14.31
C ARG A 472 3.58 8.84 -13.10
N TRP A 473 3.64 10.16 -13.10
CA TRP A 473 4.19 10.93 -11.99
C TRP A 473 3.21 10.92 -10.82
N ASN A 474 3.67 10.55 -9.65
CA ASN A 474 2.88 10.60 -8.42
C ASN A 474 3.70 11.06 -7.22
N LYS A 475 3.50 12.32 -6.82
CA LYS A 475 4.10 12.89 -5.61
C LYS A 475 3.19 12.80 -4.38
N THR A 476 2.00 12.23 -4.53
CA THR A 476 0.95 12.21 -3.51
C THR A 476 0.81 10.86 -2.80
N THR A 477 1.87 10.09 -2.70
CA THR A 477 1.92 8.86 -1.89
C THR A 477 2.77 9.07 -0.64
N TYR A 478 2.40 8.40 0.46
CA TYR A 478 3.20 8.42 1.69
C TYR A 478 4.63 7.93 1.49
N LEU A 479 4.88 7.13 0.47
CA LEU A 479 6.21 6.64 0.13
C LEU A 479 7.12 7.73 -0.46
N GLN A 480 6.55 8.83 -0.93
CA GLN A 480 7.30 9.91 -1.56
C GLN A 480 7.97 10.84 -0.52
N GLU A 481 7.42 10.92 0.69
CA GLU A 481 8.04 11.70 1.77
C GLU A 481 9.44 11.15 2.11
N ASN A 482 10.42 12.03 2.31
CA ASN A 482 11.81 11.71 2.68
C ASN A 482 12.59 10.83 1.69
N ALA A 483 12.08 10.60 0.48
CA ALA A 483 12.67 9.73 -0.53
C ALA A 483 12.81 10.40 -1.91
N THR A 484 13.07 11.71 -1.93
CA THR A 484 13.09 12.51 -3.17
C THR A 484 14.50 12.86 -3.67
N TYR A 485 15.55 12.64 -2.89
CA TYR A 485 16.93 13.00 -3.29
C TYR A 485 17.53 12.06 -4.32
N SER A 486 16.99 10.85 -4.43
CA SER A 486 17.54 9.83 -5.31
C SER A 486 16.45 8.92 -5.87
N GLU A 487 16.79 8.24 -6.94
CA GLU A 487 16.16 6.98 -7.32
C GLU A 487 16.44 5.93 -6.25
N TRP A 488 15.53 4.97 -6.08
CA TRP A 488 15.69 3.90 -5.11
C TRP A 488 15.07 2.58 -5.59
N TRP A 489 15.74 1.48 -5.26
CA TRP A 489 15.40 0.15 -5.72
C TRP A 489 14.11 -0.40 -5.12
N SER A 490 13.33 -1.12 -5.94
CA SER A 490 12.36 -2.10 -5.47
C SER A 490 12.96 -3.51 -5.52
N LEU A 491 12.18 -4.50 -5.07
CA LEU A 491 12.59 -5.90 -5.06
C LEU A 491 12.40 -6.61 -6.41
N SER A 492 11.55 -6.06 -7.29
CA SER A 492 10.99 -6.81 -8.41
C SER A 492 11.87 -6.78 -9.65
N PRO A 493 12.13 -7.94 -10.28
CA PRO A 493 12.66 -8.02 -11.64
C PRO A 493 11.74 -7.35 -12.65
N ASP A 494 12.32 -6.72 -13.68
CA ASP A 494 11.55 -6.15 -14.78
C ASP A 494 11.74 -6.95 -16.08
N PHE A 495 12.90 -6.82 -16.68
CA PHE A 495 13.19 -7.34 -18.02
C PHE A 495 14.66 -7.66 -18.16
N TYR A 496 14.99 -8.75 -18.83
CA TYR A 496 16.31 -8.99 -19.32
C TYR A 496 16.36 -8.76 -20.83
N MET A 497 17.12 -7.76 -21.26
CA MET A 497 17.14 -7.28 -22.65
C MET A 497 18.31 -7.83 -23.50
N GLY A 498 18.89 -8.96 -23.08
CA GLY A 498 19.98 -9.65 -23.81
C GLY A 498 21.38 -9.29 -23.34
N SER A 499 21.58 -8.14 -22.73
CA SER A 499 22.87 -7.69 -22.18
C SER A 499 22.72 -6.95 -20.85
N GLN A 500 21.51 -6.64 -20.44
CA GLN A 500 21.20 -5.88 -19.23
C GLN A 500 20.05 -6.52 -18.48
N ALA A 501 20.29 -6.82 -17.22
CA ALA A 501 19.27 -7.23 -16.25
C ALA A 501 18.62 -5.99 -15.64
N LEU A 502 17.35 -5.74 -15.92
CA LEU A 502 16.61 -4.58 -15.43
C LEU A 502 15.80 -4.95 -14.20
N VAL A 503 15.86 -4.08 -13.20
CA VAL A 503 15.12 -4.21 -11.94
C VAL A 503 14.28 -2.95 -11.73
N TRP A 504 13.06 -3.11 -11.21
CA TRP A 504 12.17 -2.00 -10.92
C TRP A 504 12.75 -1.06 -9.87
N ARG A 505 12.55 0.25 -10.07
CA ARG A 505 12.91 1.33 -9.14
C ARG A 505 11.87 2.43 -9.12
N VAL A 506 11.99 3.32 -8.16
CA VAL A 506 11.25 4.58 -8.10
C VAL A 506 12.19 5.73 -8.47
N TYR A 507 11.76 6.60 -9.37
CA TYR A 507 12.41 7.87 -9.67
C TYR A 507 11.99 8.89 -8.61
N GLY A 508 12.83 9.07 -7.58
CA GLY A 508 12.48 9.78 -6.34
C GLY A 508 11.99 11.21 -6.56
N LYS A 509 12.61 11.98 -7.46
CA LYS A 509 12.21 13.38 -7.70
C LYS A 509 10.79 13.55 -8.23
N VAL A 510 10.30 12.59 -8.98
CA VAL A 510 9.04 12.70 -9.74
C VAL A 510 7.99 11.68 -9.34
N GLY A 511 8.37 10.64 -8.59
CA GLY A 511 7.44 9.60 -8.14
C GLY A 511 6.94 8.72 -9.30
N ILE A 512 7.79 8.39 -10.25
CA ILE A 512 7.51 7.44 -11.34
C ILE A 512 8.09 6.08 -10.95
N ILE A 513 7.39 5.00 -11.24
CA ILE A 513 7.99 3.68 -11.25
C ILE A 513 8.41 3.29 -12.67
N GLY A 514 9.56 2.70 -12.76
CA GLY A 514 10.18 2.17 -13.97
C GLY A 514 11.33 1.26 -13.58
N SER A 515 12.27 1.02 -14.48
CA SER A 515 13.38 0.13 -14.20
C SER A 515 14.74 0.75 -14.51
N SER A 516 15.78 0.11 -14.01
CA SER A 516 17.18 0.43 -14.30
C SER A 516 18.01 -0.84 -14.40
N ASP A 517 19.16 -0.71 -15.03
CA ASP A 517 20.16 -1.75 -15.08
C ASP A 517 20.66 -2.09 -13.67
N ALA A 518 20.72 -3.37 -13.34
CA ALA A 518 21.13 -3.87 -12.03
C ALA A 518 22.52 -3.38 -11.56
N VAL A 519 23.38 -2.97 -12.48
CA VAL A 519 24.71 -2.39 -12.15
C VAL A 519 24.66 -0.90 -11.82
N CYS A 520 23.56 -0.21 -12.12
CA CYS A 520 23.41 1.19 -11.72
C CYS A 520 23.34 1.30 -10.20
N THR A 521 23.73 2.45 -9.68
CA THR A 521 23.69 2.70 -8.24
C THR A 521 22.52 3.60 -7.90
N ASP A 522 21.57 3.05 -7.16
CA ASP A 522 20.40 3.77 -6.63
C ASP A 522 20.37 3.65 -5.11
N ALA A 523 19.52 4.45 -4.46
CA ALA A 523 19.44 4.45 -3.02
C ALA A 523 18.79 3.17 -2.46
N VAL A 524 19.26 2.77 -1.28
CA VAL A 524 18.74 1.61 -0.54
C VAL A 524 17.70 2.08 0.45
N ARG A 525 16.47 1.59 0.32
CA ARG A 525 15.37 1.87 1.22
C ARG A 525 14.85 0.59 1.84
N PRO A 526 15.34 0.20 3.03
CA PRO A 526 15.04 -1.10 3.62
C PRO A 526 13.61 -1.23 4.06
N SER A 527 13.12 -2.44 4.01
CA SER A 527 11.84 -2.87 4.55
C SER A 527 12.06 -4.04 5.51
N ILE A 528 11.24 -4.10 6.56
CA ILE A 528 11.20 -5.18 7.54
C ILE A 528 9.76 -5.62 7.76
N SER A 529 9.56 -6.78 8.36
CA SER A 529 8.26 -7.23 8.84
C SER A 529 8.32 -7.43 10.35
N LEU A 530 7.36 -6.88 11.08
CA LEU A 530 7.20 -7.14 12.50
C LEU A 530 6.28 -8.34 12.69
N LYS A 531 6.56 -9.15 13.71
CA LYS A 531 5.78 -10.34 14.04
C LYS A 531 4.32 -10.00 14.34
N PRO A 532 3.37 -10.91 14.07
CA PRO A 532 1.95 -10.71 14.38
C PRO A 532 1.67 -10.39 15.87
N SER A 533 2.52 -10.91 16.76
CA SER A 533 2.43 -10.69 18.20
C SER A 533 3.00 -9.36 18.70
N THR A 534 3.56 -8.54 17.80
CA THR A 534 4.19 -7.26 18.18
C THR A 534 3.16 -6.29 18.74
N ASN A 535 3.39 -5.82 19.97
CA ASN A 535 2.55 -4.82 20.62
C ASN A 535 3.05 -3.41 20.34
N ALA A 536 2.11 -2.46 20.31
CA ALA A 536 2.46 -1.05 20.15
C ALA A 536 1.45 -0.15 20.86
N THR A 537 1.93 1.05 21.23
CA THR A 537 1.11 2.18 21.69
C THR A 537 1.14 3.28 20.65
N GLY A 538 0.35 4.35 20.82
CA GLY A 538 0.35 5.50 19.92
C GLY A 538 -0.85 5.56 18.96
N GLU A 539 -0.81 6.50 18.03
CA GLU A 539 -1.93 6.84 17.15
C GLU A 539 -1.61 6.67 15.67
N GLY A 540 -0.32 6.48 15.34
CA GLY A 540 0.15 6.33 13.97
C GLY A 540 0.39 7.64 13.24
N THR A 541 0.20 8.80 13.87
CA THR A 541 0.53 10.11 13.30
C THR A 541 2.02 10.45 13.49
N SER A 542 2.54 11.44 12.79
CA SER A 542 3.97 11.81 12.89
C SER A 542 4.37 12.34 14.28
N ASP A 543 3.45 12.99 14.98
CA ASP A 543 3.62 13.50 16.35
C ASP A 543 3.39 12.42 17.42
N LYS A 544 2.55 11.42 17.11
CA LYS A 544 2.23 10.28 17.97
C LYS A 544 2.31 8.95 17.20
N PRO A 545 3.50 8.56 16.71
CA PRO A 545 3.65 7.33 15.95
C PRO A 545 3.28 6.10 16.79
N TYR A 546 2.97 5.00 16.12
CA TYR A 546 2.93 3.72 16.83
C TYR A 546 4.33 3.41 17.37
N LYS A 547 4.46 3.25 18.67
CA LYS A 547 5.70 2.85 19.33
C LYS A 547 5.65 1.37 19.66
N VAL A 548 6.57 0.61 19.09
CA VAL A 548 6.73 -0.82 19.37
C VAL A 548 7.26 -1.01 20.80
N ILE A 549 6.62 -1.93 21.55
CA ILE A 549 6.90 -2.20 22.95
C ILE A 549 7.62 -3.56 23.07
#